data_86fcc627457d42047fc3c0f0438a0c0c
#
_entry.id   86fcc627457d42047fc3c0f0438a0c0c
#
_cell.length_a   1.000
_cell.length_b   1.000
_cell.length_c   1.000
_cell.angle_alpha   90.00
_cell.angle_beta   90.00
_cell.angle_gamma   90.00
#
_symmetry.space_group_name_H-M   'P 1'
#
loop_
_entity.id
_entity.type
_entity.pdbx_description
1 polymer ?
#
loop_
_entity_poly.entity_id
_entity_poly.type
_entity_poly.pdbx_seq_one_letter_code
_entity_poly.pdbx_strand_id
1 'polypeptide(L)'
;MFGHDISGYLVNMLPQNLNNNLTKENINTINNDNEYDKISDIISNTYVQTNMNLVNNSSIDCTYSGSTCTSLIISSEKIISINVGDSRCVLGKYINNKWLAQNLTRDHKPTEEDEKKRIIDKGGRIEAYKDDSGEYVGPERVWLKGEDLPGLAMSRSFGDDVAHMIGVTSKPEIKEFKLTEEDKFILLGSDGIFEFISSDDSVNMVKDFYLKNDINGALNHLYKTSSQKWIMEEEVIDDITVILVFLN
;
A
#
# COMPACT_ATOMS: atom_id res chain seq x y z
N MET A 1 -14.05 -12.63 -3.54
CA MET A 1 -13.89 -12.19 -4.94
C MET A 1 -14.71 -10.92 -5.25
N PHE A 2 -14.59 -9.88 -4.41
CA PHE A 2 -15.38 -8.64 -4.55
C PHE A 2 -14.51 -7.36 -4.47
N GLY A 3 -13.18 -7.46 -4.31
CA GLY A 3 -12.28 -6.32 -4.21
C GLY A 3 -12.14 -5.47 -5.48
N HIS A 4 -12.45 -6.02 -6.62
CA HIS A 4 -12.39 -5.36 -7.92
C HIS A 4 -13.32 -4.13 -8.01
N ASP A 5 -14.53 -4.17 -7.42
CA ASP A 5 -15.45 -3.01 -7.45
C ASP A 5 -14.91 -1.88 -6.57
N ILE A 6 -14.29 -2.22 -5.44
CA ILE A 6 -13.69 -1.25 -4.52
C ILE A 6 -12.45 -0.64 -5.14
N SER A 7 -11.51 -1.44 -5.65
CA SER A 7 -10.31 -0.93 -6.31
C SER A 7 -10.66 -0.07 -7.53
N GLY A 8 -11.64 -0.49 -8.34
CA GLY A 8 -12.16 0.27 -9.47
C GLY A 8 -12.78 1.61 -9.05
N TYR A 9 -13.53 1.64 -7.95
CA TYR A 9 -14.05 2.89 -7.38
C TYR A 9 -12.92 3.82 -6.94
N LEU A 10 -11.91 3.30 -6.23
CA LEU A 10 -10.80 4.08 -5.72
C LEU A 10 -9.94 4.69 -6.84
N VAL A 11 -9.62 3.92 -7.88
CA VAL A 11 -8.84 4.41 -9.05
C VAL A 11 -9.51 5.61 -9.70
N ASN A 12 -10.85 5.64 -9.74
CA ASN A 12 -11.59 6.73 -10.34
C ASN A 12 -11.79 7.91 -9.40
N MET A 13 -12.16 7.65 -8.14
CA MET A 13 -12.65 8.69 -7.24
C MET A 13 -11.54 9.35 -6.40
N LEU A 14 -10.56 8.58 -5.94
CA LEU A 14 -9.56 9.09 -5.01
C LEU A 14 -8.66 10.17 -5.63
N PRO A 15 -8.11 10.01 -6.85
CA PRO A 15 -7.32 11.06 -7.50
C PRO A 15 -8.11 12.34 -7.75
N GLN A 16 -9.39 12.21 -8.15
CA GLN A 16 -10.27 13.35 -8.38
C GLN A 16 -10.57 14.11 -7.07
N ASN A 17 -10.89 13.38 -6.01
CA ASN A 17 -11.15 13.94 -4.69
C ASN A 17 -9.91 14.67 -4.13
N LEU A 18 -8.72 14.07 -4.25
CA LEU A 18 -7.46 14.68 -3.85
C LEU A 18 -7.20 15.98 -4.62
N ASN A 19 -7.26 15.93 -5.94
CA ASN A 19 -7.05 17.12 -6.78
C ASN A 19 -8.02 18.24 -6.45
N ASN A 20 -9.31 17.92 -6.31
CA ASN A 20 -10.34 18.90 -5.98
C ASN A 20 -10.11 19.54 -4.61
N ASN A 21 -9.74 18.75 -3.60
CA ASN A 21 -9.54 19.27 -2.25
C ASN A 21 -8.25 20.08 -2.12
N LEU A 22 -7.16 19.67 -2.76
CA LEU A 22 -5.92 20.46 -2.81
C LEU A 22 -6.13 21.78 -3.56
N THR A 23 -6.82 21.75 -4.70
CA THR A 23 -7.11 22.96 -5.51
C THR A 23 -8.00 23.95 -4.74
N LYS A 24 -9.02 23.49 -4.02
CA LYS A 24 -9.88 24.36 -3.17
C LYS A 24 -9.09 25.14 -2.15
N GLU A 25 -8.03 24.57 -1.62
CA GLU A 25 -7.14 25.18 -0.64
C GLU A 25 -5.98 25.97 -1.27
N ASN A 26 -6.02 26.18 -2.59
CA ASN A 26 -4.99 26.85 -3.40
C ASN A 26 -3.60 26.17 -3.33
N ILE A 27 -3.56 24.88 -3.06
CA ILE A 27 -2.32 24.11 -3.06
C ILE A 27 -2.06 23.61 -4.48
N ASN A 28 -1.11 24.26 -5.16
CA ASN A 28 -0.74 23.94 -6.55
C ASN A 28 0.60 23.19 -6.63
N THR A 29 1.33 23.10 -5.53
CA THR A 29 2.62 22.41 -5.44
C THR A 29 2.84 21.88 -4.03
N ILE A 30 3.60 20.79 -3.92
CA ILE A 30 4.02 20.21 -2.63
C ILE A 30 5.41 20.72 -2.17
N ASN A 31 6.02 21.65 -2.90
CA ASN A 31 7.40 22.10 -2.62
C ASN A 31 7.52 23.06 -1.42
N ASN A 32 6.42 23.57 -0.90
CA ASN A 32 6.43 24.47 0.25
C ASN A 32 6.47 23.67 1.58
N ASP A 33 7.61 23.69 2.25
CA ASP A 33 7.81 22.98 3.53
C ASP A 33 6.85 23.45 4.64
N ASN A 34 6.40 24.71 4.61
CA ASN A 34 5.49 25.27 5.60
C ASN A 34 4.03 24.78 5.42
N GLU A 35 3.70 24.12 4.32
CA GLU A 35 2.35 23.64 4.02
C GLU A 35 2.19 22.11 4.23
N TYR A 36 3.25 21.41 4.62
CA TYR A 36 3.22 19.95 4.75
C TYR A 36 2.10 19.46 5.68
N ASP A 37 1.97 20.04 6.86
CA ASP A 37 0.93 19.66 7.82
C ASP A 37 -0.46 19.86 7.24
N LYS A 38 -0.69 21.00 6.57
CA LYS A 38 -1.96 21.31 5.90
C LYS A 38 -2.25 20.32 4.77
N ILE A 39 -1.25 20.01 3.95
CA ILE A 39 -1.35 19.03 2.86
C ILE A 39 -1.67 17.65 3.42
N SER A 40 -0.97 17.23 4.46
CA SER A 40 -1.16 15.95 5.13
C SER A 40 -2.59 15.82 5.71
N ASP A 41 -3.10 16.86 6.33
CA ASP A 41 -4.48 16.89 6.84
C ASP A 41 -5.52 16.78 5.73
N ILE A 42 -5.33 17.50 4.61
CA ILE A 42 -6.21 17.42 3.45
C ILE A 42 -6.22 16.01 2.86
N ILE A 43 -5.04 15.40 2.69
CA ILE A 43 -4.88 14.04 2.18
C ILE A 43 -5.59 13.07 3.12
N SER A 44 -5.28 13.12 4.43
CA SER A 44 -5.86 12.24 5.43
C SER A 44 -7.39 12.31 5.44
N ASN A 45 -7.94 13.51 5.46
CA ASN A 45 -9.39 13.74 5.42
C ASN A 45 -10.01 13.24 4.12
N THR A 46 -9.33 13.42 2.98
CA THR A 46 -9.81 12.95 1.69
C THR A 46 -9.92 11.43 1.64
N TYR A 47 -8.93 10.71 2.17
CA TYR A 47 -8.93 9.25 2.22
C TYR A 47 -10.08 8.73 3.09
N VAL A 48 -10.22 9.26 4.30
CA VAL A 48 -11.31 8.88 5.22
C VAL A 48 -12.68 9.19 4.60
N GLN A 49 -12.86 10.39 4.02
CA GLN A 49 -14.12 10.77 3.40
C GLN A 49 -14.44 9.91 2.15
N THR A 50 -13.42 9.54 1.36
CA THR A 50 -13.60 8.66 0.21
C THR A 50 -14.05 7.27 0.66
N ASN A 51 -13.50 6.73 1.76
CA ASN A 51 -13.98 5.48 2.33
C ASN A 51 -15.42 5.59 2.84
N MET A 52 -15.77 6.66 3.54
CA MET A 52 -17.16 6.86 3.98
C MET A 52 -18.14 6.89 2.81
N ASN A 53 -17.77 7.57 1.72
CA ASN A 53 -18.59 7.62 0.51
C ASN A 53 -18.69 6.24 -0.17
N LEU A 54 -17.61 5.46 -0.17
CA LEU A 54 -17.57 4.10 -0.70
C LEU A 54 -18.53 3.18 0.08
N VAL A 55 -18.41 3.14 1.40
CA VAL A 55 -19.22 2.29 2.28
C VAL A 55 -20.71 2.67 2.20
N ASN A 56 -21.02 3.95 2.02
CA ASN A 56 -22.41 4.41 1.84
C ASN A 56 -22.95 4.19 0.41
N ASN A 57 -22.15 3.70 -0.52
CA ASN A 57 -22.59 3.38 -1.87
C ASN A 57 -23.24 2.00 -1.92
N SER A 58 -24.58 1.94 -1.91
CA SER A 58 -25.35 0.70 -1.89
C SER A 58 -25.13 -0.22 -3.10
N SER A 59 -24.41 0.22 -4.13
CA SER A 59 -24.09 -0.62 -5.31
C SER A 59 -22.78 -1.41 -5.12
N ILE A 60 -22.02 -1.18 -4.04
CA ILE A 60 -20.76 -1.84 -3.76
C ILE A 60 -20.84 -2.50 -2.38
N ASP A 61 -20.62 -3.82 -2.34
CA ASP A 61 -20.59 -4.54 -1.05
C ASP A 61 -19.19 -4.40 -0.42
N CYS A 62 -19.13 -3.64 0.66
CA CYS A 62 -17.93 -3.40 1.45
C CYS A 62 -17.87 -4.22 2.74
N THR A 63 -18.81 -5.14 2.99
CA THR A 63 -18.93 -5.85 4.26
C THR A 63 -17.65 -6.62 4.63
N TYR A 64 -17.17 -7.45 3.67
CA TYR A 64 -15.96 -8.25 3.79
C TYR A 64 -15.02 -8.06 2.59
N SER A 65 -15.25 -7.01 1.84
CA SER A 65 -14.45 -6.66 0.67
C SER A 65 -13.74 -5.36 0.91
N GLY A 66 -12.47 -5.30 0.53
CA GLY A 66 -11.64 -4.14 0.69
C GLY A 66 -10.57 -4.02 -0.37
N SER A 67 -9.79 -2.97 -0.27
CA SER A 67 -8.61 -2.75 -1.11
C SER A 67 -7.55 -1.98 -0.35
N THR A 68 -6.29 -2.29 -0.60
CA THR A 68 -5.15 -1.43 -0.27
C THR A 68 -5.12 -0.21 -1.20
N CYS A 69 -4.37 0.80 -0.81
CA CYS A 69 -4.08 1.92 -1.69
C CYS A 69 -2.72 2.53 -1.35
N THR A 70 -1.76 2.40 -2.27
CA THR A 70 -0.47 3.08 -2.21
C THR A 70 -0.41 4.14 -3.31
N SER A 71 -0.17 5.38 -2.94
CA SER A 71 -0.16 6.52 -3.85
C SER A 71 1.04 7.42 -3.62
N LEU A 72 1.46 8.12 -4.66
CA LEU A 72 2.52 9.12 -4.60
C LEU A 72 2.06 10.43 -5.21
N ILE A 73 2.42 11.53 -4.57
CA ILE A 73 2.42 12.85 -5.19
C ILE A 73 3.88 13.23 -5.40
N ILE A 74 4.28 13.43 -6.67
CA ILE A 74 5.67 13.68 -7.05
C ILE A 74 5.79 15.09 -7.62
N SER A 75 6.76 15.86 -7.15
CA SER A 75 7.21 17.12 -7.73
C SER A 75 8.66 17.00 -8.20
N SER A 76 9.24 18.09 -8.69
CA SER A 76 10.66 18.14 -9.04
C SER A 76 11.61 18.01 -7.83
N GLU A 77 11.13 18.27 -6.61
CA GLU A 77 11.96 18.36 -5.41
C GLU A 77 11.60 17.34 -4.34
N LYS A 78 10.35 16.84 -4.36
CA LYS A 78 9.79 16.03 -3.28
C LYS A 78 8.85 14.95 -3.76
N ILE A 79 8.73 13.93 -2.92
CA ILE A 79 7.71 12.89 -2.98
C ILE A 79 6.92 12.93 -1.68
N ILE A 80 5.60 12.91 -1.77
CA ILE A 80 4.73 12.54 -0.66
C ILE A 80 4.21 11.15 -0.94
N SER A 81 4.55 10.19 -0.09
CA SER A 81 4.00 8.84 -0.11
C SER A 81 2.78 8.76 0.80
N ILE A 82 1.76 8.05 0.34
CA ILE A 82 0.46 7.93 1.01
C ILE A 82 0.08 6.46 0.94
N ASN A 83 -0.03 5.80 2.10
CA ASN A 83 -0.26 4.36 2.16
C ASN A 83 -1.42 3.97 3.06
N VAL A 84 -2.25 3.05 2.55
CA VAL A 84 -3.28 2.29 3.28
C VAL A 84 -3.15 0.83 2.86
N GLY A 85 -2.77 -0.04 3.80
CA GLY A 85 -2.57 -1.47 3.56
C GLY A 85 -1.11 -1.88 3.49
N ASP A 86 -0.84 -3.02 2.90
CA ASP A 86 0.45 -3.70 2.84
C ASP A 86 1.08 -3.76 1.45
N SER A 87 0.48 -3.07 0.48
CA SER A 87 1.18 -2.72 -0.76
C SER A 87 2.34 -1.77 -0.44
N ARG A 88 3.44 -1.88 -1.18
CA ARG A 88 4.69 -1.21 -0.84
C ARG A 88 5.20 -0.32 -1.95
N CYS A 89 5.85 0.77 -1.55
CA CYS A 89 6.60 1.65 -2.44
C CYS A 89 8.07 1.68 -2.03
N VAL A 90 8.94 1.43 -2.99
CA VAL A 90 10.40 1.36 -2.83
C VAL A 90 11.08 2.35 -3.77
N LEU A 91 12.02 3.12 -3.24
CA LEU A 91 12.90 4.00 -3.99
C LEU A 91 14.25 3.31 -4.20
N GLY A 92 14.64 3.11 -5.45
CA GLY A 92 15.96 2.64 -5.83
C GLY A 92 16.95 3.80 -5.91
N LYS A 93 17.98 3.74 -5.08
CA LYS A 93 19.03 4.77 -4.96
C LYS A 93 20.38 4.23 -5.44
N TYR A 94 21.22 5.13 -5.99
CA TYR A 94 22.60 4.81 -6.33
C TYR A 94 23.55 5.76 -5.63
N ILE A 95 24.20 5.26 -4.56
CA ILE A 95 25.05 6.04 -3.65
C ILE A 95 26.40 5.36 -3.52
N ASN A 96 27.51 6.08 -3.72
CA ASN A 96 28.86 5.56 -3.55
C ASN A 96 29.11 4.23 -4.30
N ASN A 97 28.66 4.16 -5.56
CA ASN A 97 28.74 2.97 -6.42
C ASN A 97 27.98 1.74 -5.91
N LYS A 98 26.95 1.95 -5.06
CA LYS A 98 26.09 0.89 -4.56
C LYS A 98 24.62 1.22 -4.81
N TRP A 99 23.87 0.19 -5.18
CA TRP A 99 22.43 0.25 -5.23
C TRP A 99 21.85 -0.03 -3.83
N LEU A 100 20.88 0.76 -3.42
CA LEU A 100 20.21 0.67 -2.12
C LEU A 100 18.71 0.79 -2.32
N ALA A 101 17.95 0.06 -1.53
CA ALA A 101 16.51 0.22 -1.43
C ALA A 101 16.16 1.13 -0.23
N GLN A 102 15.27 2.07 -0.46
CA GLN A 102 14.64 2.87 0.59
C GLN A 102 13.13 2.67 0.52
N ASN A 103 12.52 2.12 1.57
CA ASN A 103 11.08 2.03 1.63
C ASN A 103 10.47 3.43 1.82
N LEU A 104 9.60 3.83 0.90
CA LEU A 104 8.82 5.06 1.00
C LEU A 104 7.52 4.85 1.78
N THR A 105 7.08 3.61 1.94
CA THR A 105 5.91 3.21 2.74
C THR A 105 6.30 2.18 3.78
N ARG A 106 5.46 2.00 4.77
CA ARG A 106 5.48 0.89 5.72
C ARG A 106 4.26 0.01 5.45
N ASP A 107 4.44 -1.29 5.43
CA ASP A 107 3.34 -2.23 5.33
C ASP A 107 2.51 -2.18 6.62
N HIS A 108 1.21 -2.03 6.50
CA HIS A 108 0.31 -2.00 7.64
C HIS A 108 -0.12 -3.42 8.01
N LYS A 109 0.76 -4.13 8.71
CA LYS A 109 0.47 -5.48 9.22
C LYS A 109 -0.10 -5.41 10.64
N PRO A 110 -1.00 -6.34 11.03
CA PRO A 110 -1.58 -6.38 12.37
C PRO A 110 -0.55 -6.55 13.50
N THR A 111 0.65 -7.02 13.17
CA THR A 111 1.77 -7.24 14.11
C THR A 111 2.50 -5.96 14.49
N GLU A 112 2.39 -4.89 13.70
CA GLU A 112 3.02 -3.61 13.99
C GLU A 112 2.46 -3.04 15.30
N GLU A 113 3.31 -2.53 16.18
CA GLU A 113 2.97 -2.20 17.58
C GLU A 113 1.80 -1.20 17.69
N ASP A 114 1.84 -0.11 16.92
CA ASP A 114 0.81 0.93 16.89
C ASP A 114 -0.51 0.42 16.28
N GLU A 115 -0.42 -0.38 15.22
CA GLU A 115 -1.55 -1.02 14.55
C GLU A 115 -2.22 -2.04 15.49
N LYS A 116 -1.42 -2.92 16.08
CA LYS A 116 -1.86 -3.93 17.06
C LYS A 116 -2.57 -3.29 18.24
N LYS A 117 -1.96 -2.25 18.81
CA LYS A 117 -2.57 -1.51 19.92
C LYS A 117 -3.94 -0.97 19.53
N ARG A 118 -4.08 -0.31 18.37
CA ARG A 118 -5.35 0.26 17.90
C ARG A 118 -6.44 -0.82 17.76
N ILE A 119 -6.10 -1.97 17.15
CA ILE A 119 -7.04 -3.07 16.94
C ILE A 119 -7.50 -3.67 18.27
N ILE A 120 -6.56 -3.97 19.18
CA ILE A 120 -6.88 -4.53 20.51
C ILE A 120 -7.72 -3.55 21.33
N ASP A 121 -7.39 -2.25 21.33
CA ASP A 121 -8.13 -1.21 22.06
C ASP A 121 -9.58 -1.07 21.51
N LYS A 122 -9.82 -1.45 20.26
CA LYS A 122 -11.15 -1.47 19.62
C LYS A 122 -11.88 -2.82 19.76
N GLY A 123 -11.30 -3.78 20.48
CA GLY A 123 -11.91 -5.07 20.76
C GLY A 123 -11.68 -6.13 19.69
N GLY A 124 -10.78 -5.89 18.74
CA GLY A 124 -10.32 -6.91 17.79
C GLY A 124 -9.40 -7.94 18.44
N ARG A 125 -9.22 -9.06 17.77
CA ARG A 125 -8.28 -10.14 18.09
C ARG A 125 -7.25 -10.25 16.97
N ILE A 126 -6.00 -10.53 17.31
CA ILE A 126 -4.93 -10.72 16.34
C ILE A 126 -4.30 -12.08 16.60
N GLU A 127 -4.44 -12.98 15.65
CA GLU A 127 -3.92 -14.35 15.67
C GLU A 127 -3.73 -14.85 14.24
N ALA A 128 -2.84 -15.83 14.04
CA ALA A 128 -2.77 -16.58 12.79
C ALA A 128 -4.03 -17.44 12.59
N TYR A 129 -4.30 -17.85 11.36
CA TYR A 129 -5.38 -18.79 11.09
C TYR A 129 -5.12 -20.11 11.82
N LYS A 130 -6.18 -20.70 12.36
CA LYS A 130 -6.11 -21.99 13.02
C LYS A 130 -6.72 -23.04 12.10
N ASP A 131 -5.92 -24.02 11.67
CA ASP A 131 -6.37 -25.08 10.80
C ASP A 131 -7.23 -26.14 11.51
N ASP A 132 -7.74 -27.11 10.76
CA ASP A 132 -8.59 -28.20 11.31
C ASP A 132 -7.84 -29.09 12.34
N SER A 133 -6.51 -29.10 12.33
CA SER A 133 -5.70 -29.81 13.35
C SER A 133 -5.50 -29.02 14.63
N GLY A 134 -5.84 -27.72 14.59
CA GLY A 134 -5.68 -26.79 15.69
C GLY A 134 -4.34 -26.08 15.70
N GLU A 135 -3.51 -26.25 14.67
CA GLU A 135 -2.22 -25.57 14.51
C GLU A 135 -2.42 -24.18 13.87
N TYR A 136 -1.56 -23.22 14.28
CA TYR A 136 -1.56 -21.89 13.70
C TYR A 136 -0.77 -21.86 12.40
N VAL A 137 -1.38 -21.36 11.32
CA VAL A 137 -0.82 -21.35 9.95
C VAL A 137 -0.90 -19.96 9.35
N GLY A 138 0.15 -19.57 8.64
CA GLY A 138 0.21 -18.31 7.90
C GLY A 138 0.39 -17.07 8.78
N PRO A 139 0.18 -15.87 8.22
CA PRO A 139 0.38 -14.61 8.93
C PRO A 139 -0.69 -14.33 9.98
N GLU A 140 -0.36 -13.49 10.97
CA GLU A 140 -1.34 -12.97 11.92
C GLU A 140 -2.38 -12.08 11.20
N ARG A 141 -3.65 -12.27 11.56
CA ARG A 141 -4.81 -11.62 10.95
C ARG A 141 -5.68 -10.95 12.00
N VAL A 142 -6.52 -10.02 11.56
CA VAL A 142 -7.50 -9.32 12.39
C VAL A 142 -8.83 -10.08 12.38
N TRP A 143 -9.37 -10.34 13.56
CA TRP A 143 -10.62 -11.08 13.76
C TRP A 143 -11.55 -10.37 14.74
N LEU A 144 -12.83 -10.54 14.56
CA LEU A 144 -13.83 -10.27 15.62
C LEU A 144 -13.56 -11.16 16.84
N LYS A 145 -13.87 -10.64 18.02
CA LYS A 145 -13.69 -11.40 19.25
C LYS A 145 -14.73 -12.54 19.33
N GLY A 146 -14.22 -13.78 19.33
CA GLY A 146 -15.06 -14.97 19.40
C GLY A 146 -15.64 -15.44 18.06
N GLU A 147 -15.21 -14.87 16.94
CA GLU A 147 -15.63 -15.26 15.61
C GLU A 147 -14.41 -15.44 14.69
N ASP A 148 -14.52 -16.30 13.68
CA ASP A 148 -13.47 -16.51 12.67
C ASP A 148 -13.72 -15.67 11.41
N LEU A 149 -14.06 -14.39 11.65
CA LEU A 149 -14.30 -13.34 10.65
C LEU A 149 -13.67 -12.03 11.13
N PRO A 150 -13.24 -11.12 10.23
CA PRO A 150 -13.12 -11.30 8.79
C PRO A 150 -11.85 -12.06 8.37
N GLY A 151 -10.81 -12.21 9.23
CA GLY A 151 -9.55 -12.85 8.89
C GLY A 151 -8.64 -12.00 8.02
N LEU A 152 -8.61 -10.69 8.24
CA LEU A 152 -7.89 -9.74 7.40
C LEU A 152 -6.40 -9.70 7.74
N ALA A 153 -5.52 -9.91 6.76
CA ALA A 153 -4.05 -9.96 6.95
C ALA A 153 -3.39 -8.59 7.04
N MET A 154 -4.15 -7.51 6.93
CA MET A 154 -3.67 -6.13 7.02
C MET A 154 -4.45 -5.33 8.08
N SER A 155 -3.86 -4.25 8.57
CA SER A 155 -4.43 -3.40 9.63
C SER A 155 -5.06 -2.11 9.13
N ARG A 156 -4.92 -1.82 7.81
CA ARG A 156 -5.57 -0.69 7.13
C ARG A 156 -6.05 -1.11 5.76
N SER A 157 -7.27 -0.65 5.41
CA SER A 157 -7.88 -0.87 4.09
C SER A 157 -8.97 0.15 3.81
N PHE A 158 -9.39 0.24 2.55
CA PHE A 158 -10.68 0.79 2.15
C PHE A 158 -11.70 -0.33 2.07
N GLY A 159 -12.96 -0.05 2.36
CA GLY A 159 -13.99 -1.08 2.50
C GLY A 159 -13.79 -1.88 3.80
N ASP A 160 -13.92 -3.19 3.75
CA ASP A 160 -13.76 -4.10 4.90
C ASP A 160 -14.53 -3.61 6.15
N ASP A 161 -15.80 -3.26 5.96
CA ASP A 161 -16.60 -2.52 6.95
C ASP A 161 -16.65 -3.23 8.30
N VAL A 162 -16.76 -4.56 8.31
CA VAL A 162 -16.71 -5.37 9.54
C VAL A 162 -15.37 -5.22 10.27
N ALA A 163 -14.25 -5.20 9.54
CA ALA A 163 -12.92 -5.01 10.11
C ALA A 163 -12.72 -3.58 10.66
N HIS A 164 -13.33 -2.59 10.04
CA HIS A 164 -13.31 -1.20 10.53
C HIS A 164 -13.99 -1.05 11.90
N MET A 165 -15.00 -1.88 12.23
CA MET A 165 -15.64 -1.87 13.55
C MET A 165 -14.67 -2.26 14.68
N ILE A 166 -13.63 -3.00 14.37
CA ILE A 166 -12.63 -3.52 15.31
C ILE A 166 -11.24 -2.92 15.13
N GLY A 167 -11.17 -1.75 14.50
CA GLY A 167 -9.97 -0.93 14.49
C GLY A 167 -9.12 -0.96 13.23
N VAL A 168 -9.49 -1.68 12.18
CA VAL A 168 -8.95 -1.43 10.83
C VAL A 168 -9.36 -0.01 10.41
N THR A 169 -8.59 0.65 9.56
CA THR A 169 -8.86 2.05 9.20
C THR A 169 -8.38 2.39 7.79
N SER A 170 -9.09 3.30 7.14
CA SER A 170 -8.67 3.91 5.88
C SER A 170 -7.82 5.17 6.06
N LYS A 171 -7.50 5.57 7.31
CA LYS A 171 -6.61 6.70 7.57
C LYS A 171 -5.19 6.35 7.05
N PRO A 172 -4.64 7.14 6.10
CA PRO A 172 -3.36 6.81 5.51
C PRO A 172 -2.19 7.12 6.45
N GLU A 173 -1.08 6.42 6.26
CA GLU A 173 0.24 6.90 6.67
C GLU A 173 0.80 7.78 5.55
N ILE A 174 1.29 8.97 5.90
CA ILE A 174 1.79 9.97 4.97
C ILE A 174 3.22 10.31 5.34
N LYS A 175 4.14 10.28 4.38
CA LYS A 175 5.55 10.64 4.58
C LYS A 175 6.05 11.52 3.44
N GLU A 176 6.89 12.48 3.77
CA GLU A 176 7.57 13.34 2.81
C GLU A 176 9.03 12.92 2.64
N PHE A 177 9.51 12.92 1.41
CA PHE A 177 10.90 12.64 1.06
C PHE A 177 11.40 13.71 0.09
N LYS A 178 12.61 14.22 0.31
CA LYS A 178 13.29 15.09 -0.67
C LYS A 178 13.91 14.23 -1.76
N LEU A 179 13.68 14.61 -3.01
CA LEU A 179 14.35 14.01 -4.15
C LEU A 179 15.79 14.53 -4.27
N THR A 180 16.69 13.63 -4.62
CA THR A 180 18.11 13.90 -4.83
C THR A 180 18.58 13.27 -6.14
N GLU A 181 19.75 13.65 -6.63
CA GLU A 181 20.35 13.04 -7.82
C GLU A 181 20.71 11.56 -7.64
N GLU A 182 20.74 11.08 -6.40
CA GLU A 182 20.99 9.67 -6.06
C GLU A 182 19.78 8.78 -6.33
N ASP A 183 18.58 9.37 -6.39
CA ASP A 183 17.32 8.68 -6.60
C ASP A 183 17.16 8.32 -8.08
N LYS A 184 16.92 7.04 -8.38
CA LYS A 184 16.98 6.52 -9.74
C LYS A 184 15.65 6.03 -10.27
N PHE A 185 14.91 5.32 -9.45
CA PHE A 185 13.59 4.82 -9.84
C PHE A 185 12.70 4.57 -8.62
N ILE A 186 11.41 4.56 -8.86
CA ILE A 186 10.39 4.25 -7.86
C ILE A 186 9.64 3.01 -8.33
N LEU A 187 9.46 2.05 -7.43
CA LEU A 187 8.70 0.82 -7.64
C LEU A 187 7.56 0.75 -6.64
N LEU A 188 6.31 0.70 -7.14
CA LEU A 188 5.13 0.39 -6.34
C LEU A 188 4.66 -1.01 -6.70
N GLY A 189 4.29 -1.81 -5.70
CA GLY A 189 3.79 -3.16 -5.92
C GLY A 189 2.80 -3.58 -4.85
N SER A 190 1.89 -4.50 -5.23
CA SER A 190 1.08 -5.24 -4.28
C SER A 190 1.92 -6.29 -3.55
N ASP A 191 1.33 -6.96 -2.55
CA ASP A 191 1.89 -8.14 -1.90
C ASP A 191 2.21 -9.26 -2.91
N GLY A 192 1.46 -9.35 -4.02
CA GLY A 192 1.81 -10.22 -5.15
C GLY A 192 3.26 -10.07 -5.62
N ILE A 193 3.91 -8.92 -5.44
CA ILE A 193 5.36 -8.71 -5.63
C ILE A 193 6.13 -8.91 -4.32
N PHE A 194 5.71 -8.23 -3.24
CA PHE A 194 6.54 -8.04 -2.06
C PHE A 194 6.39 -9.11 -0.98
N GLU A 195 5.51 -10.10 -1.15
CA GLU A 195 5.42 -11.23 -0.22
C GLU A 195 6.72 -12.05 -0.23
N PHE A 196 7.24 -12.37 -1.42
CA PHE A 196 8.43 -13.20 -1.59
C PHE A 196 9.65 -12.47 -2.18
N ILE A 197 9.55 -11.17 -2.46
CA ILE A 197 10.65 -10.35 -2.97
C ILE A 197 10.92 -9.22 -2.00
N SER A 198 12.12 -9.19 -1.41
CA SER A 198 12.52 -8.10 -0.52
C SER A 198 12.67 -6.78 -1.30
N SER A 199 12.65 -5.65 -0.60
CA SER A 199 12.91 -4.35 -1.22
C SER A 199 14.30 -4.29 -1.86
N ASP A 200 15.32 -4.85 -1.21
CA ASP A 200 16.68 -4.90 -1.76
C ASP A 200 16.78 -5.80 -3.00
N ASP A 201 16.11 -6.96 -2.99
CA ASP A 201 16.05 -7.82 -4.17
C ASP A 201 15.33 -7.14 -5.32
N SER A 202 14.22 -6.45 -5.06
CA SER A 202 13.47 -5.73 -6.10
C SER A 202 14.33 -4.64 -6.77
N VAL A 203 15.12 -3.90 -5.99
CA VAL A 203 16.07 -2.91 -6.52
C VAL A 203 17.17 -3.58 -7.32
N ASN A 204 17.72 -4.70 -6.84
CA ASN A 204 18.73 -5.47 -7.57
C ASN A 204 18.20 -6.05 -8.89
N MET A 205 16.93 -6.42 -8.96
CA MET A 205 16.28 -6.90 -10.18
C MET A 205 16.06 -5.79 -11.21
N VAL A 206 15.79 -4.56 -10.78
CA VAL A 206 15.48 -3.43 -11.68
C VAL A 206 16.72 -2.71 -12.17
N LYS A 207 17.81 -2.64 -11.39
CA LYS A 207 18.98 -1.80 -11.64
C LYS A 207 19.60 -1.94 -13.04
N ASP A 208 19.73 -3.17 -13.54
CA ASP A 208 20.39 -3.44 -14.83
C ASP A 208 19.51 -3.02 -16.02
N PHE A 209 18.20 -3.04 -15.84
CA PHE A 209 17.22 -2.54 -16.80
C PHE A 209 17.18 -0.99 -16.78
N TYR A 210 17.26 -0.40 -15.59
CA TYR A 210 17.39 1.06 -15.46
C TYR A 210 18.59 1.60 -16.24
N LEU A 211 19.77 0.98 -16.09
CA LEU A 211 20.98 1.36 -16.81
C LEU A 211 20.85 1.23 -18.34
N LYS A 212 19.94 0.40 -18.82
CA LYS A 212 19.63 0.20 -20.25
C LYS A 212 18.41 0.99 -20.71
N ASN A 213 17.77 1.73 -19.82
CA ASN A 213 16.51 2.41 -20.05
C ASN A 213 15.40 1.46 -20.56
N ASP A 214 15.37 0.22 -20.06
CA ASP A 214 14.44 -0.84 -20.47
C ASP A 214 13.39 -1.11 -19.38
N ILE A 215 12.40 -0.23 -19.29
CA ILE A 215 11.34 -0.32 -18.27
C ILE A 215 10.47 -1.56 -18.48
N ASN A 216 10.19 -1.95 -19.72
CA ASN A 216 9.36 -3.12 -20.01
C ASN A 216 10.08 -4.42 -19.66
N GLY A 217 11.38 -4.49 -19.89
CA GLY A 217 12.21 -5.61 -19.46
C GLY A 217 12.22 -5.78 -17.96
N ALA A 218 12.32 -4.68 -17.21
CA ALA A 218 12.25 -4.69 -15.74
C ALA A 218 10.90 -5.21 -15.23
N LEU A 219 9.78 -4.67 -15.75
CA LEU A 219 8.43 -5.10 -15.38
C LEU A 219 8.18 -6.59 -15.68
N ASN A 220 8.60 -7.06 -16.87
CA ASN A 220 8.49 -8.48 -17.22
C ASN A 220 9.35 -9.38 -16.33
N HIS A 221 10.54 -8.92 -15.93
CA HIS A 221 11.41 -9.67 -15.04
C HIS A 221 10.81 -9.77 -13.63
N LEU A 222 10.31 -8.67 -13.07
CA LEU A 222 9.62 -8.65 -11.79
C LEU A 222 8.42 -9.60 -11.79
N TYR A 223 7.53 -9.47 -12.77
CA TYR A 223 6.34 -10.31 -12.90
C TYR A 223 6.68 -11.81 -12.97
N LYS A 224 7.61 -12.19 -13.85
CA LYS A 224 8.00 -13.60 -13.99
C LYS A 224 8.62 -14.17 -12.73
N THR A 225 9.52 -13.42 -12.09
CA THR A 225 10.17 -13.87 -10.85
C THR A 225 9.17 -14.00 -9.72
N SER A 226 8.27 -13.02 -9.57
CA SER A 226 7.21 -13.10 -8.57
C SER A 226 6.29 -14.29 -8.80
N SER A 227 5.78 -14.47 -10.03
CA SER A 227 4.92 -15.62 -10.36
C SER A 227 5.58 -16.96 -10.08
N GLN A 228 6.90 -17.08 -10.36
CA GLN A 228 7.64 -18.32 -10.06
C GLN A 228 7.76 -18.56 -8.55
N LYS A 229 8.02 -17.51 -7.76
CA LYS A 229 8.09 -17.63 -6.31
C LYS A 229 6.75 -18.01 -5.70
N TRP A 230 5.63 -17.42 -6.16
CA TRP A 230 4.29 -17.80 -5.72
C TRP A 230 3.98 -19.29 -5.97
N ILE A 231 4.31 -19.80 -7.16
CA ILE A 231 4.12 -21.24 -7.47
C ILE A 231 4.98 -22.13 -6.57
N MET A 232 6.19 -21.70 -6.22
CA MET A 232 7.12 -22.50 -5.40
C MET A 232 6.71 -22.53 -3.92
N GLU A 233 6.16 -21.43 -3.39
CA GLU A 233 5.85 -21.28 -1.97
C GLU A 233 4.39 -21.66 -1.65
N GLU A 234 3.42 -21.30 -2.52
CA GLU A 234 1.97 -21.39 -2.24
C GLU A 234 1.19 -22.23 -3.27
N GLU A 235 1.85 -22.72 -4.33
CA GLU A 235 1.23 -23.48 -5.45
C GLU A 235 0.17 -22.68 -6.25
N VAL A 236 -0.09 -21.44 -5.90
CA VAL A 236 -1.01 -20.51 -6.59
C VAL A 236 -0.31 -19.18 -6.80
N ILE A 237 -0.82 -18.37 -7.71
CA ILE A 237 -0.28 -17.01 -7.96
C ILE A 237 -1.34 -16.02 -7.49
N ASP A 238 -0.96 -15.08 -6.63
CA ASP A 238 -1.80 -13.95 -6.25
C ASP A 238 -1.82 -12.86 -7.32
N ASP A 239 -2.74 -11.91 -7.22
CA ASP A 239 -2.86 -10.77 -8.13
C ASP A 239 -1.62 -9.87 -8.03
N ILE A 240 -0.91 -9.73 -9.16
CA ILE A 240 0.32 -8.95 -9.24
C ILE A 240 0.03 -7.59 -9.87
N THR A 241 0.12 -6.53 -9.08
CA THR A 241 0.12 -5.15 -9.56
C THR A 241 1.49 -4.53 -9.36
N VAL A 242 2.04 -3.91 -10.41
CA VAL A 242 3.35 -3.24 -10.35
C VAL A 242 3.36 -1.97 -11.19
N ILE A 243 3.93 -0.89 -10.62
CA ILE A 243 4.20 0.37 -11.32
C ILE A 243 5.66 0.69 -11.12
N LEU A 244 6.37 0.98 -12.21
CA LEU A 244 7.77 1.37 -12.19
C LEU A 244 7.94 2.73 -12.88
N VAL A 245 8.62 3.65 -12.20
CA VAL A 245 8.92 5.00 -12.69
C VAL A 245 10.42 5.21 -12.64
N PHE A 246 11.06 5.44 -13.80
CA PHE A 246 12.45 5.88 -13.84
C PHE A 246 12.51 7.39 -13.61
N LEU A 247 13.36 7.80 -12.67
CA LEU A 247 13.64 9.21 -12.38
C LEU A 247 14.84 9.63 -13.24
N ASN A 248 14.71 10.78 -13.90
CA ASN A 248 15.75 11.34 -14.79
C ASN A 248 16.56 12.44 -14.09
#